data_4e73d256fec8248db8e569d1d3937590
#
_entry.id   4e73d256fec8248db8e569d1d3937590
#
_cell.length_a   1.000
_cell.length_b   1.000
_cell.length_c   1.000
_cell.angle_alpha   90.00
_cell.angle_beta   90.00
_cell.angle_gamma   90.00
#
_symmetry.space_group_name_H-M   'P 1'
#
loop_
_entity.id
_entity.type
_entity.pdbx_description
1 polymer ?
#
loop_
_entity_poly.entity_id
_entity_poly.type
_entity_poly.pdbx_seq_one_letter_code
_entity_poly.pdbx_strand_id
1 'polypeptide(L)'
;MSDIGHVASAVAQLARGEPLPQLVADSLRQAIETGRLAPNEQLPSEPDLGARLRVSRATVRDAIRILTVEGLVTRRRGVGTFVSGVTTGLLGGSLTKLTSTTDLIRQHGYRPGSAGCRITVGVVDARVAQLFDVEPDDRFVHVTRTRLANGRPVIHCEEFVPEDVLGVTSATLRKRTGDWSLYDELRRDGIRISTALCKVASVVASPELAERLAVPPGHPLLLLKQLHHTKEGRRVLYCENFHNSERIELHVVRRP
;
A
#
# COMPACT_ATOMS: atom_id res chain seq x y z
N MET A 1 21.64 15.50 -11.03
CA MET A 1 20.54 16.37 -11.52
C MET A 1 19.24 15.64 -11.24
N SER A 2 18.46 16.12 -10.26
CA SER A 2 17.25 15.46 -9.78
C SER A 2 16.23 15.26 -10.91
N ASP A 3 15.73 14.04 -11.07
CA ASP A 3 14.76 13.68 -12.12
C ASP A 3 13.32 14.14 -11.75
N ILE A 4 13.16 15.48 -11.63
CA ILE A 4 11.87 16.12 -11.34
C ILE A 4 10.99 16.24 -12.59
N GLY A 5 11.52 15.94 -13.78
CA GLY A 5 10.77 15.98 -15.04
C GLY A 5 9.55 15.06 -15.06
N HIS A 6 9.65 13.88 -14.48
CA HIS A 6 8.52 12.94 -14.36
C HIS A 6 7.47 13.40 -13.36
N VAL A 7 7.86 14.11 -12.29
CA VAL A 7 6.93 14.69 -11.30
C VAL A 7 6.03 15.72 -11.98
N ALA A 8 6.59 16.56 -12.85
CA ALA A 8 5.83 17.57 -13.60
C ALA A 8 4.80 16.94 -14.55
N SER A 9 5.16 15.85 -15.23
CA SER A 9 4.24 15.14 -16.13
C SER A 9 3.08 14.48 -15.36
N ALA A 10 3.34 13.91 -14.21
CA ALA A 10 2.33 13.28 -13.36
C ALA A 10 1.33 14.31 -12.79
N VAL A 11 1.80 15.46 -12.31
CA VAL A 11 0.94 16.54 -11.81
C VAL A 11 0.02 17.09 -12.92
N ALA A 12 0.52 17.23 -14.16
CA ALA A 12 -0.28 17.73 -15.29
C ALA A 12 -1.39 16.75 -15.73
N GLN A 13 -1.19 15.44 -15.56
CA GLN A 13 -2.15 14.41 -15.95
C GLN A 13 -3.25 14.14 -14.92
N LEU A 14 -2.99 14.41 -13.64
CA LEU A 14 -3.88 14.07 -12.51
C LEU A 14 -4.80 15.23 -12.05
N ALA A 15 -4.72 16.41 -12.66
CA ALA A 15 -5.43 17.63 -12.24
C ALA A 15 -6.97 17.61 -12.36
N ARG A 16 -7.61 16.47 -12.18
CA ARG A 16 -9.08 16.33 -12.19
C ARG A 16 -9.59 15.79 -10.86
N GLY A 17 -9.79 16.69 -9.87
CA GLY A 17 -10.60 16.44 -8.69
C GLY A 17 -9.90 16.37 -7.32
N GLU A 18 -8.58 16.38 -7.26
CA GLU A 18 -7.82 16.43 -6.01
C GLU A 18 -7.16 17.78 -5.77
N PRO A 19 -6.96 18.24 -4.50
CA PRO A 19 -6.26 19.48 -4.20
C PRO A 19 -4.82 19.44 -4.73
N LEU A 20 -4.39 20.46 -5.46
CA LEU A 20 -3.04 20.58 -6.07
C LEU A 20 -1.89 20.28 -5.07
N PRO A 21 -1.92 20.74 -3.79
CA PRO A 21 -0.87 20.39 -2.84
C PRO A 21 -0.75 18.89 -2.60
N GLN A 22 -1.88 18.16 -2.59
CA GLN A 22 -1.89 16.71 -2.42
C GLN A 22 -1.27 16.00 -3.63
N LEU A 23 -1.64 16.42 -4.85
CA LEU A 23 -1.08 15.86 -6.10
C LEU A 23 0.45 16.06 -6.18
N VAL A 24 0.93 17.24 -5.79
CA VAL A 24 2.37 17.53 -5.73
C VAL A 24 3.06 16.67 -4.68
N ALA A 25 2.46 16.52 -3.50
CA ALA A 25 3.00 15.66 -2.44
C ALA A 25 3.05 14.20 -2.89
N ASP A 26 1.99 13.68 -3.53
CA ASP A 26 1.91 12.31 -4.03
C ASP A 26 2.98 12.04 -5.10
N SER A 27 3.20 12.98 -6.01
CA SER A 27 4.20 12.87 -7.07
C SER A 27 5.64 12.90 -6.53
N LEU A 28 5.93 13.77 -5.56
CA LEU A 28 7.24 13.80 -4.87
C LEU A 28 7.45 12.56 -4.00
N ARG A 29 6.42 12.09 -3.31
CA ARG A 29 6.44 10.85 -2.54
C ARG A 29 6.81 9.66 -3.43
N GLN A 30 6.14 9.52 -4.57
CA GLN A 30 6.45 8.48 -5.53
C GLN A 30 7.91 8.55 -6.00
N ALA A 31 8.45 9.75 -6.26
CA ALA A 31 9.84 9.92 -6.66
C ALA A 31 10.82 9.50 -5.55
N ILE A 32 10.50 9.77 -4.27
CA ILE A 32 11.28 9.32 -3.12
C ILE A 32 11.18 7.79 -2.95
N GLU A 33 9.97 7.25 -2.95
CA GLU A 33 9.70 5.82 -2.76
C GLU A 33 10.31 4.96 -3.88
N THR A 34 10.39 5.47 -5.11
CA THR A 34 11.03 4.77 -6.23
C THR A 34 12.54 5.00 -6.33
N GLY A 35 13.14 5.75 -5.39
CA GLY A 35 14.57 6.04 -5.37
C GLY A 35 15.04 7.04 -6.43
N ARG A 36 14.12 7.67 -7.18
CA ARG A 36 14.45 8.76 -8.14
C ARG A 36 14.93 10.03 -7.45
N LEU A 37 14.44 10.26 -6.23
CA LEU A 37 15.00 11.21 -5.28
C LEU A 37 15.70 10.40 -4.20
N ALA A 38 17.03 10.49 -4.18
CA ALA A 38 17.85 9.67 -3.30
C ALA A 38 17.76 10.11 -1.82
N PRO A 39 17.98 9.21 -0.86
CA PRO A 39 18.12 9.56 0.55
C PRO A 39 19.17 10.64 0.76
N ASN A 40 18.86 11.60 1.62
CA ASN A 40 19.68 12.79 1.90
C ASN A 40 19.88 13.74 0.71
N GLU A 41 19.24 13.49 -0.43
CA GLU A 41 19.24 14.43 -1.56
C GLU A 41 18.52 15.72 -1.17
N GLN A 42 19.11 16.86 -1.55
CA GLN A 42 18.48 18.16 -1.35
C GLN A 42 17.44 18.40 -2.46
N LEU A 43 16.20 18.65 -2.06
CA LEU A 43 15.16 19.09 -3.00
C LEU A 43 15.49 20.51 -3.51
N PRO A 44 15.14 20.85 -4.75
CA PRO A 44 15.17 22.21 -5.23
C PRO A 44 14.38 23.14 -4.32
N SER A 45 14.70 24.43 -4.35
CA SER A 45 13.98 25.42 -3.56
C SER A 45 12.47 25.46 -3.91
N GLU A 46 11.65 25.95 -2.97
CA GLU A 46 10.19 26.08 -3.22
C GLU A 46 9.88 26.89 -4.50
N PRO A 47 10.59 28.01 -4.81
CA PRO A 47 10.41 28.70 -6.09
C PRO A 47 10.78 27.83 -7.30
N ASP A 48 11.93 27.14 -7.24
CA ASP A 48 12.39 26.30 -8.36
C ASP A 48 11.47 25.11 -8.61
N LEU A 49 10.99 24.46 -7.53
CA LEU A 49 9.98 23.42 -7.63
C LEU A 49 8.67 23.95 -8.23
N GLY A 50 8.22 25.14 -7.79
CA GLY A 50 7.03 25.78 -8.32
C GLY A 50 7.14 26.04 -9.84
N ALA A 51 8.27 26.56 -10.27
CA ALA A 51 8.54 26.78 -11.69
C ALA A 51 8.56 25.47 -12.50
N ARG A 52 9.26 24.44 -12.02
CA ARG A 52 9.36 23.13 -12.70
C ARG A 52 8.03 22.39 -12.76
N LEU A 53 7.23 22.45 -11.71
CA LEU A 53 5.93 21.76 -11.59
C LEU A 53 4.76 22.61 -12.12
N ARG A 54 5.01 23.87 -12.51
CA ARG A 54 4.00 24.85 -12.97
C ARG A 54 2.88 25.08 -11.96
N VAL A 55 3.25 25.14 -10.68
CA VAL A 55 2.34 25.42 -9.56
C VAL A 55 2.83 26.59 -8.71
N SER A 56 1.97 27.16 -7.89
CA SER A 56 2.34 28.26 -7.00
C SER A 56 3.35 27.81 -5.94
N ARG A 57 4.19 28.75 -5.46
CA ARG A 57 5.08 28.51 -4.31
C ARG A 57 4.31 28.08 -3.07
N ALA A 58 3.09 28.59 -2.87
CA ALA A 58 2.22 28.19 -1.74
C ALA A 58 1.84 26.71 -1.86
N THR A 59 1.44 26.27 -3.05
CA THR A 59 1.14 24.85 -3.33
C THR A 59 2.32 23.94 -3.01
N VAL A 60 3.54 24.31 -3.45
CA VAL A 60 4.76 23.54 -3.14
C VAL A 60 5.03 23.50 -1.64
N ARG A 61 4.91 24.65 -0.96
CA ARG A 61 5.13 24.72 0.50
C ARG A 61 4.18 23.82 1.29
N ASP A 62 2.89 23.77 0.88
CA ASP A 62 1.89 22.91 1.49
C ASP A 62 2.18 21.43 1.19
N ALA A 63 2.59 21.09 -0.04
CA ALA A 63 3.04 19.76 -0.39
C ALA A 63 4.27 19.31 0.44
N ILE A 64 5.29 20.18 0.56
CA ILE A 64 6.46 19.91 1.39
C ILE A 64 6.05 19.75 2.87
N ARG A 65 5.06 20.51 3.35
CA ARG A 65 4.52 20.33 4.70
C ARG A 65 3.89 18.96 4.89
N ILE A 66 3.11 18.48 3.92
CA ILE A 66 2.55 17.12 3.93
C ILE A 66 3.68 16.09 4.02
N LEU A 67 4.68 16.17 3.14
CA LEU A 67 5.81 15.23 3.14
C LEU A 67 6.69 15.31 4.40
N THR A 68 6.84 16.51 4.99
CA THR A 68 7.55 16.68 6.27
C THR A 68 6.81 15.97 7.40
N VAL A 69 5.50 16.07 7.37
CA VAL A 69 4.59 15.43 8.30
C VAL A 69 4.67 13.91 8.18
N GLU A 70 4.82 13.41 6.95
CA GLU A 70 5.01 11.99 6.66
C GLU A 70 6.44 11.49 6.95
N GLY A 71 7.35 12.40 7.33
CA GLY A 71 8.75 12.05 7.59
C GLY A 71 9.58 11.76 6.35
N LEU A 72 9.02 11.96 5.15
CA LEU A 72 9.70 11.70 3.87
C LEU A 72 10.73 12.77 3.53
N VAL A 73 10.55 13.97 4.06
CA VAL A 73 11.52 15.05 3.91
C VAL A 73 11.77 15.76 5.25
N THR A 74 12.97 16.32 5.42
CA THR A 74 13.37 17.09 6.59
C THR A 74 13.77 18.50 6.17
N ARG A 75 13.20 19.52 6.84
CA ARG A 75 13.60 20.91 6.65
C ARG A 75 14.78 21.25 7.56
N ARG A 76 15.85 21.79 6.98
CA ARG A 76 16.99 22.38 7.71
C ARG A 76 16.94 23.89 7.50
N ARG A 77 16.69 24.62 8.60
CA ARG A 77 16.54 26.09 8.55
C ARG A 77 17.76 26.75 7.91
N GLY A 78 17.55 27.60 6.90
CA GLY A 78 18.61 28.29 6.16
C GLY A 78 19.40 27.44 5.17
N VAL A 79 19.18 26.12 5.14
CA VAL A 79 19.94 25.20 4.28
C VAL A 79 19.06 24.62 3.15
N GLY A 80 17.84 24.21 3.47
CA GLY A 80 16.92 23.66 2.47
C GLY A 80 16.07 22.49 2.99
N THR A 81 15.41 21.82 2.06
CA THR A 81 14.62 20.62 2.32
C THR A 81 15.37 19.41 1.75
N PHE A 82 15.48 18.35 2.52
CA PHE A 82 16.22 17.14 2.17
C PHE A 82 15.30 15.93 2.23
N VAL A 83 15.48 14.97 1.32
CA VAL A 83 14.87 13.65 1.42
C VAL A 83 15.35 12.98 2.70
N SER A 84 14.45 12.42 3.50
CA SER A 84 14.84 11.72 4.74
C SER A 84 15.72 10.50 4.42
N GLY A 85 16.76 10.28 5.24
CA GLY A 85 17.76 9.24 5.00
C GLY A 85 17.32 7.79 5.23
N VAL A 86 16.03 7.57 5.50
CA VAL A 86 15.47 6.22 5.75
C VAL A 86 14.90 5.65 4.46
N THR A 87 15.79 5.30 3.53
CA THR A 87 15.46 4.38 2.43
C THR A 87 16.52 3.30 2.41
N THR A 88 16.39 2.36 3.28
CA THR A 88 17.02 1.06 3.15
C THR A 88 16.39 0.40 1.91
N GLY A 89 17.12 -0.32 1.09
CA GLY A 89 16.61 -0.99 -0.13
C GLY A 89 15.50 -2.03 0.10
N LEU A 90 14.69 -1.79 1.12
CA LEU A 90 13.49 -2.51 1.53
C LEU A 90 12.25 -1.83 0.92
N LEU A 91 11.25 -2.61 0.59
CA LEU A 91 9.91 -2.11 0.31
C LEU A 91 9.39 -1.35 1.53
N GLY A 92 9.21 -0.05 1.45
CA GLY A 92 8.68 0.76 2.55
C GLY A 92 7.17 1.01 2.40
N GLY A 93 6.40 0.94 3.48
CA GLY A 93 4.97 1.22 3.48
C GLY A 93 4.55 2.01 4.70
N SER A 94 3.66 3.00 4.51
CA SER A 94 3.04 3.69 5.63
C SER A 94 1.84 2.92 6.15
N LEU A 95 1.83 2.62 7.46
CA LEU A 95 0.68 2.00 8.12
C LEU A 95 -0.55 2.92 8.20
N THR A 96 -0.36 4.23 7.97
CA THR A 96 -1.44 5.21 8.01
C THR A 96 -2.13 5.42 6.66
N LYS A 97 -1.59 4.85 5.57
CA LYS A 97 -2.15 4.96 4.22
C LYS A 97 -2.74 3.64 3.76
N LEU A 98 -3.98 3.68 3.28
CA LEU A 98 -4.60 2.56 2.60
C LEU A 98 -3.96 2.39 1.22
N THR A 99 -3.15 1.36 1.09
CA THR A 99 -2.47 1.02 -0.17
C THR A 99 -2.64 -0.47 -0.43
N SER A 100 -3.01 -0.83 -1.65
CA SER A 100 -3.04 -2.25 -2.01
C SER A 100 -1.61 -2.81 -2.03
N THR A 101 -1.45 -4.11 -1.74
CA THR A 101 -0.14 -4.77 -1.83
C THR A 101 0.47 -4.66 -3.23
N THR A 102 -0.36 -4.67 -4.27
CA THR A 102 0.07 -4.47 -5.66
C THR A 102 0.67 -3.08 -5.85
N ASP A 103 -0.02 -2.04 -5.37
CA ASP A 103 0.47 -0.66 -5.50
C ASP A 103 1.68 -0.39 -4.61
N LEU A 104 1.73 -0.99 -3.41
CA LEU A 104 2.92 -0.94 -2.56
C LEU A 104 4.16 -1.46 -3.30
N ILE A 105 4.06 -2.61 -3.96
CA ILE A 105 5.16 -3.20 -4.72
C ILE A 105 5.54 -2.33 -5.93
N ARG A 106 4.55 -1.81 -6.68
CA ARG A 106 4.78 -0.93 -7.85
C ARG A 106 5.42 0.41 -7.47
N GLN A 107 4.97 1.04 -6.38
CA GLN A 107 5.50 2.33 -5.90
C GLN A 107 7.00 2.26 -5.61
N HIS A 108 7.52 1.09 -5.25
CA HIS A 108 8.95 0.86 -5.03
C HIS A 108 9.72 0.42 -6.28
N GLY A 109 9.12 0.53 -7.47
CA GLY A 109 9.77 0.19 -8.73
C GLY A 109 9.91 -1.32 -8.99
N TYR A 110 9.26 -2.17 -8.17
CA TYR A 110 9.27 -3.62 -8.38
C TYR A 110 8.09 -4.06 -9.23
N ARG A 111 8.29 -5.13 -10.00
CA ARG A 111 7.21 -5.80 -10.72
C ARG A 111 6.44 -6.67 -9.74
N PRO A 112 5.14 -6.40 -9.48
CA PRO A 112 4.33 -7.25 -8.65
C PRO A 112 4.03 -8.59 -9.33
N GLY A 113 3.86 -9.62 -8.52
CA GLY A 113 3.47 -10.94 -8.95
C GLY A 113 2.75 -11.68 -7.83
N SER A 114 2.27 -12.88 -8.14
CA SER A 114 1.64 -13.78 -7.16
C SER A 114 2.06 -15.22 -7.42
N ALA A 115 2.22 -15.98 -6.34
CA ALA A 115 2.43 -17.42 -6.36
C ALA A 115 1.41 -18.11 -5.45
N GLY A 116 1.07 -19.36 -5.76
CA GLY A 116 0.19 -20.19 -4.94
C GLY A 116 -1.22 -19.61 -4.75
N CYS A 117 -1.73 -18.85 -5.74
CA CYS A 117 -3.06 -18.25 -5.65
C CYS A 117 -4.14 -19.35 -5.64
N ARG A 118 -4.91 -19.39 -4.55
CA ARG A 118 -6.09 -20.25 -4.39
C ARG A 118 -7.29 -19.39 -4.07
N ILE A 119 -8.41 -19.67 -4.73
CA ILE A 119 -9.69 -18.98 -4.51
C ILE A 119 -10.73 -20.04 -4.21
N THR A 120 -11.34 -19.96 -3.04
CA THR A 120 -12.44 -20.81 -2.61
C THR A 120 -13.65 -19.95 -2.25
N VAL A 121 -14.82 -20.56 -2.32
CA VAL A 121 -16.08 -19.95 -1.86
C VAL A 121 -16.72 -20.90 -0.88
N GLY A 122 -17.13 -20.39 0.24
CA GLY A 122 -17.77 -21.17 1.30
C GLY A 122 -18.04 -20.34 2.54
N VAL A 123 -18.54 -20.98 3.55
CA VAL A 123 -18.68 -20.39 4.88
C VAL A 123 -17.31 -20.16 5.50
N VAL A 124 -17.21 -19.15 6.35
CA VAL A 124 -15.99 -18.83 7.10
C VAL A 124 -16.08 -19.37 8.54
N ASP A 125 -14.97 -19.36 9.24
CA ASP A 125 -14.97 -19.65 10.67
C ASP A 125 -15.73 -18.57 11.47
N ALA A 126 -16.18 -18.93 12.67
CA ALA A 126 -16.96 -18.05 13.54
C ALA A 126 -16.24 -16.71 13.83
N ARG A 127 -14.90 -16.70 13.88
CA ARG A 127 -14.09 -15.50 14.11
C ARG A 127 -14.23 -14.51 12.94
N VAL A 128 -14.19 -14.99 11.70
CA VAL A 128 -14.36 -14.14 10.52
C VAL A 128 -15.80 -13.68 10.40
N ALA A 129 -16.79 -14.57 10.60
CA ALA A 129 -18.20 -14.21 10.60
C ALA A 129 -18.50 -13.09 11.61
N GLN A 130 -17.98 -13.18 12.83
CA GLN A 130 -18.12 -12.13 13.85
C GLN A 130 -17.49 -10.79 13.44
N LEU A 131 -16.34 -10.81 12.71
CA LEU A 131 -15.72 -9.59 12.22
C LEU A 131 -16.60 -8.85 11.22
N PHE A 132 -17.42 -9.56 10.46
CA PHE A 132 -18.35 -8.97 9.49
C PHE A 132 -19.74 -8.70 10.07
N ASP A 133 -20.05 -9.22 11.26
CA ASP A 133 -21.37 -9.15 11.89
C ASP A 133 -22.44 -9.80 11.00
N VAL A 134 -22.16 -11.03 10.58
CA VAL A 134 -22.97 -11.82 9.65
C VAL A 134 -23.31 -13.17 10.25
N GLU A 135 -24.31 -13.84 9.65
CA GLU A 135 -24.72 -15.17 10.09
C GLU A 135 -23.66 -16.24 9.74
N PRO A 136 -23.62 -17.36 10.47
CA PRO A 136 -22.64 -18.42 10.24
C PRO A 136 -22.70 -19.04 8.83
N ASP A 137 -23.85 -18.96 8.15
CA ASP A 137 -24.07 -19.56 6.83
C ASP A 137 -23.74 -18.59 5.68
N ASP A 138 -23.40 -17.33 6.00
CA ASP A 138 -23.01 -16.37 4.98
C ASP A 138 -21.75 -16.81 4.25
N ARG A 139 -21.76 -16.62 2.94
CA ARG A 139 -20.71 -17.11 2.05
C ARG A 139 -19.69 -16.03 1.77
N PHE A 140 -18.44 -16.45 1.73
CA PHE A 140 -17.28 -15.60 1.45
C PHE A 140 -16.46 -16.15 0.30
N VAL A 141 -15.87 -15.26 -0.46
CA VAL A 141 -14.74 -15.54 -1.33
C VAL A 141 -13.47 -15.42 -0.49
N HIS A 142 -12.74 -16.53 -0.35
CA HIS A 142 -11.45 -16.58 0.32
C HIS A 142 -10.35 -16.69 -0.71
N VAL A 143 -9.44 -15.72 -0.71
CA VAL A 143 -8.28 -15.65 -1.60
C VAL A 143 -7.01 -15.80 -0.77
N THR A 144 -6.27 -16.86 -1.05
CA THR A 144 -4.95 -17.12 -0.46
C THR A 144 -3.89 -16.98 -1.52
N ARG A 145 -2.84 -16.20 -1.27
CA ARG A 145 -1.73 -16.03 -2.23
C ARG A 145 -0.48 -15.45 -1.58
N THR A 146 0.67 -15.74 -2.16
CA THR A 146 1.93 -15.10 -1.80
C THR A 146 2.28 -14.01 -2.82
N ARG A 147 2.43 -12.78 -2.36
CA ARG A 147 2.79 -11.64 -3.19
C ARG A 147 4.29 -11.60 -3.42
N LEU A 148 4.66 -11.34 -4.66
CA LEU A 148 6.05 -11.31 -5.11
C LEU A 148 6.46 -9.90 -5.54
N ALA A 149 7.69 -9.51 -5.20
CA ALA A 149 8.36 -8.33 -5.74
C ALA A 149 9.55 -8.80 -6.58
N ASN A 150 9.52 -8.56 -7.90
CA ASN A 150 10.50 -9.09 -8.86
C ASN A 150 10.74 -10.61 -8.71
N GLY A 151 9.67 -11.38 -8.49
CA GLY A 151 9.73 -12.84 -8.31
C GLY A 151 10.11 -13.31 -6.90
N ARG A 152 10.45 -12.42 -5.96
CA ARG A 152 10.79 -12.78 -4.57
C ARG A 152 9.57 -12.68 -3.66
N PRO A 153 9.27 -13.69 -2.84
CA PRO A 153 8.15 -13.64 -1.89
C PRO A 153 8.36 -12.53 -0.86
N VAL A 154 7.32 -11.73 -0.62
CA VAL A 154 7.40 -10.60 0.31
C VAL A 154 6.26 -10.58 1.33
N ILE A 155 5.04 -10.98 0.93
CA ILE A 155 3.86 -11.01 1.80
C ILE A 155 3.05 -12.25 1.47
N HIS A 156 2.61 -12.99 2.48
CA HIS A 156 1.55 -13.99 2.32
C HIS A 156 0.23 -13.37 2.76
N CYS A 157 -0.81 -13.51 1.93
CA CYS A 157 -2.11 -12.88 2.12
C CYS A 157 -3.21 -13.92 2.24
N GLU A 158 -4.05 -13.76 3.26
CA GLU A 158 -5.34 -14.41 3.44
C GLU A 158 -6.41 -13.31 3.36
N GLU A 159 -7.26 -13.33 2.35
CA GLU A 159 -8.21 -12.25 2.04
C GLU A 159 -9.62 -12.81 2.00
N PHE A 160 -10.56 -12.24 2.76
CA PHE A 160 -11.96 -12.68 2.89
C PHE A 160 -12.88 -11.55 2.45
N VAL A 161 -13.73 -11.83 1.45
CA VAL A 161 -14.72 -10.88 0.93
C VAL A 161 -16.09 -11.55 0.96
N PRO A 162 -17.14 -10.92 1.52
CA PRO A 162 -18.49 -11.45 1.41
C PRO A 162 -18.86 -11.67 -0.06
N GLU A 163 -19.50 -12.79 -0.38
CA GLU A 163 -19.76 -13.16 -1.78
C GLU A 163 -20.66 -12.14 -2.50
N ASP A 164 -21.56 -11.48 -1.77
CA ASP A 164 -22.46 -10.43 -2.26
C ASP A 164 -21.77 -9.06 -2.52
N VAL A 165 -20.51 -8.91 -2.09
CA VAL A 165 -19.71 -7.69 -2.32
C VAL A 165 -18.99 -7.74 -3.67
N LEU A 166 -18.63 -8.92 -4.15
CA LEU A 166 -17.94 -9.08 -5.42
C LEU A 166 -18.96 -9.31 -6.55
N GLY A 167 -19.00 -8.41 -7.53
CA GLY A 167 -19.82 -8.53 -8.74
C GLY A 167 -19.30 -9.57 -9.72
N VAL A 168 -18.08 -10.08 -9.50
CA VAL A 168 -17.47 -11.12 -10.34
C VAL A 168 -17.57 -12.48 -9.66
N THR A 169 -17.86 -13.53 -10.45
CA THR A 169 -17.88 -14.88 -9.91
C THR A 169 -16.47 -15.35 -9.50
N SER A 170 -16.40 -16.24 -8.53
CA SER A 170 -15.15 -16.91 -8.16
C SER A 170 -14.45 -17.60 -9.34
N ALA A 171 -15.23 -18.09 -10.31
CA ALA A 171 -14.72 -18.67 -11.56
C ALA A 171 -13.99 -17.63 -12.42
N THR A 172 -14.49 -16.39 -12.48
CA THR A 172 -13.82 -15.28 -13.16
C THR A 172 -12.54 -14.89 -12.45
N LEU A 173 -12.56 -14.79 -11.11
CA LEU A 173 -11.35 -14.49 -10.32
C LEU A 173 -10.28 -15.58 -10.48
N ARG A 174 -10.65 -16.87 -10.54
CA ARG A 174 -9.69 -17.97 -10.75
C ARG A 174 -8.95 -17.89 -12.09
N LYS A 175 -9.51 -17.22 -13.08
CA LYS A 175 -8.86 -16.99 -14.38
C LYS A 175 -7.86 -15.84 -14.34
N ARG A 176 -7.84 -15.05 -13.26
CA ARG A 176 -6.86 -13.98 -13.08
C ARG A 176 -5.48 -14.58 -12.84
N THR A 177 -4.52 -14.17 -13.63
CA THR A 177 -3.10 -14.53 -13.47
C THR A 177 -2.27 -13.29 -13.19
N GLY A 178 -1.11 -13.48 -12.58
CA GLY A 178 -0.14 -12.40 -12.37
C GLY A 178 -0.45 -11.49 -11.18
N ASP A 179 -0.51 -10.20 -11.42
CA ASP A 179 -0.44 -9.15 -10.40
C ASP A 179 -1.76 -8.42 -10.11
N TRP A 180 -2.89 -9.06 -10.33
CA TRP A 180 -4.19 -8.44 -10.08
C TRP A 180 -4.37 -8.00 -8.62
N SER A 181 -5.10 -6.90 -8.43
CA SER A 181 -5.39 -6.30 -7.13
C SER A 181 -6.85 -6.55 -6.75
N LEU A 182 -7.08 -7.08 -5.53
CA LEU A 182 -8.43 -7.22 -5.00
C LEU A 182 -9.11 -5.86 -4.79
N TYR A 183 -8.33 -4.82 -4.44
CA TYR A 183 -8.86 -3.45 -4.36
C TYR A 183 -9.36 -2.94 -5.71
N ASP A 184 -8.69 -3.31 -6.81
CA ASP A 184 -9.13 -2.93 -8.15
C ASP A 184 -10.38 -3.69 -8.59
N GLU A 185 -10.51 -4.97 -8.22
CA GLU A 185 -11.74 -5.71 -8.46
C GLU A 185 -12.93 -5.09 -7.71
N LEU A 186 -12.79 -4.83 -6.41
CA LEU A 186 -13.81 -4.15 -5.61
C LEU A 186 -14.19 -2.78 -6.21
N ARG A 187 -13.20 -2.02 -6.67
CA ARG A 187 -13.44 -0.70 -7.31
C ARG A 187 -14.21 -0.83 -8.63
N ARG A 188 -13.94 -1.85 -9.43
CA ARG A 188 -14.69 -2.14 -10.68
C ARG A 188 -16.16 -2.46 -10.39
N ASP A 189 -16.42 -3.13 -9.28
CA ASP A 189 -17.76 -3.46 -8.80
C ASP A 189 -18.44 -2.28 -8.06
N GLY A 190 -17.85 -1.08 -8.12
CA GLY A 190 -18.39 0.13 -7.48
C GLY A 190 -18.09 0.24 -5.98
N ILE A 191 -17.39 -0.73 -5.39
CA ILE A 191 -17.06 -0.73 -3.97
C ILE A 191 -15.78 0.09 -3.73
N ARG A 192 -15.92 1.19 -3.00
CA ARG A 192 -14.80 2.05 -2.62
C ARG A 192 -14.44 1.87 -1.15
N ILE A 193 -13.27 1.34 -0.90
CA ILE A 193 -12.72 1.27 0.45
C ILE A 193 -12.37 2.69 0.91
N SER A 194 -12.87 3.08 2.08
CA SER A 194 -12.65 4.40 2.69
C SER A 194 -11.69 4.32 3.87
N THR A 195 -11.85 3.31 4.72
CA THR A 195 -11.05 3.15 5.94
C THR A 195 -10.71 1.67 6.16
N ALA A 196 -9.66 1.41 6.93
CA ALA A 196 -9.39 0.08 7.47
C ALA A 196 -8.92 0.18 8.92
N LEU A 197 -9.52 -0.64 9.77
CA LEU A 197 -8.99 -0.88 11.12
C LEU A 197 -7.86 -1.91 10.99
N CYS A 198 -6.64 -1.50 11.29
CA CYS A 198 -5.46 -2.35 11.23
C CYS A 198 -4.98 -2.73 12.64
N LYS A 199 -4.94 -4.02 12.94
CA LYS A 199 -4.27 -4.58 14.12
C LYS A 199 -2.92 -5.13 13.71
N VAL A 200 -1.87 -4.70 14.42
CA VAL A 200 -0.48 -5.10 14.17
C VAL A 200 -0.08 -6.13 15.23
N ALA A 201 0.48 -7.24 14.79
CA ALA A 201 0.98 -8.30 15.66
C ALA A 201 2.30 -8.88 15.12
N SER A 202 3.06 -9.53 15.97
CA SER A 202 4.18 -10.36 15.58
C SER A 202 3.79 -11.83 15.68
N VAL A 203 4.24 -12.64 14.74
CA VAL A 203 4.06 -14.09 14.73
C VAL A 203 5.33 -14.76 14.26
N VAL A 204 5.48 -16.05 14.53
CA VAL A 204 6.56 -16.85 13.96
C VAL A 204 6.04 -17.65 12.75
N ALA A 205 6.88 -17.81 11.74
CA ALA A 205 6.53 -18.57 10.56
C ALA A 205 6.31 -20.05 10.90
N SER A 206 5.09 -20.55 10.70
CA SER A 206 4.84 -21.99 10.67
C SER A 206 5.62 -22.63 9.50
N PRO A 207 5.83 -23.95 9.48
CA PRO A 207 6.49 -24.59 8.35
C PRO A 207 5.88 -24.23 7.00
N GLU A 208 4.56 -24.12 6.91
CA GLU A 208 3.83 -23.76 5.70
C GLU A 208 4.08 -22.29 5.29
N LEU A 209 4.01 -21.34 6.22
CA LEU A 209 4.32 -19.93 5.96
C LEU A 209 5.80 -19.73 5.60
N ALA A 210 6.69 -20.48 6.24
CA ALA A 210 8.13 -20.46 5.98
C ALA A 210 8.43 -20.85 4.53
N GLU A 211 7.82 -21.93 4.05
CA GLU A 211 7.94 -22.36 2.64
C GLU A 211 7.40 -21.28 1.69
N ARG A 212 6.20 -20.77 1.94
CA ARG A 212 5.54 -19.74 1.09
C ARG A 212 6.32 -18.43 1.00
N LEU A 213 6.96 -18.03 2.09
CA LEU A 213 7.73 -16.78 2.17
C LEU A 213 9.23 -16.96 1.89
N ALA A 214 9.68 -18.19 1.65
CA ALA A 214 11.08 -18.55 1.49
C ALA A 214 11.95 -18.01 2.63
N VAL A 215 11.57 -18.36 3.86
CA VAL A 215 12.25 -18.04 5.12
C VAL A 215 12.43 -19.32 5.96
N PRO A 216 13.30 -19.35 6.96
CA PRO A 216 13.39 -20.48 7.89
C PRO A 216 12.10 -20.65 8.73
N PRO A 217 11.73 -21.89 9.11
CA PRO A 217 10.68 -22.10 10.12
C PRO A 217 11.03 -21.36 11.42
N GLY A 218 10.02 -20.75 12.07
CA GLY A 218 10.23 -19.93 13.26
C GLY A 218 10.71 -18.50 12.99
N HIS A 219 10.92 -18.12 11.72
CA HIS A 219 11.30 -16.77 11.35
C HIS A 219 10.24 -15.76 11.81
N PRO A 220 10.63 -14.60 12.41
CA PRO A 220 9.67 -13.61 12.85
C PRO A 220 9.01 -12.91 11.65
N LEU A 221 7.68 -12.81 11.70
CA LEU A 221 6.87 -12.14 10.69
C LEU A 221 6.02 -11.04 11.35
N LEU A 222 5.80 -9.96 10.62
CA LEU A 222 4.82 -8.95 11.00
C LEU A 222 3.46 -9.31 10.41
N LEU A 223 2.45 -9.46 11.27
CA LEU A 223 1.08 -9.74 10.87
C LEU A 223 0.23 -8.48 10.95
N LEU A 224 -0.35 -8.09 9.82
CA LEU A 224 -1.37 -7.06 9.76
C LEU A 224 -2.74 -7.71 9.55
N LYS A 225 -3.64 -7.50 10.51
CA LYS A 225 -5.06 -7.90 10.43
C LYS A 225 -5.88 -6.65 10.12
N GLN A 226 -6.50 -6.59 8.95
CA GLN A 226 -7.15 -5.38 8.47
C GLN A 226 -8.61 -5.63 8.11
N LEU A 227 -9.53 -4.90 8.74
CA LEU A 227 -10.94 -4.90 8.40
C LEU A 227 -11.28 -3.60 7.68
N HIS A 228 -11.71 -3.71 6.42
CA HIS A 228 -11.95 -2.59 5.51
C HIS A 228 -13.41 -2.23 5.41
N HIS A 229 -13.68 -0.92 5.38
CA HIS A 229 -15.03 -0.37 5.35
C HIS A 229 -15.20 0.59 4.18
N THR A 230 -16.42 0.68 3.65
CA THR A 230 -16.85 1.78 2.78
C THR A 230 -17.07 3.05 3.59
N LYS A 231 -17.38 4.17 2.90
CA LYS A 231 -17.73 5.44 3.56
C LYS A 231 -19.00 5.32 4.41
N GLU A 232 -19.90 4.44 4.02
CA GLU A 232 -21.18 4.15 4.71
C GLU A 232 -21.00 3.18 5.88
N GLY A 233 -19.77 2.70 6.13
CA GLY A 233 -19.45 1.78 7.22
C GLY A 233 -19.67 0.30 6.89
N ARG A 234 -20.02 -0.08 5.65
CA ARG A 234 -20.15 -1.48 5.25
C ARG A 234 -18.79 -2.17 5.31
N ARG A 235 -18.70 -3.33 5.95
CA ARG A 235 -17.51 -4.18 6.00
C ARG A 235 -17.41 -4.96 4.68
N VAL A 236 -16.31 -4.80 3.95
CA VAL A 236 -16.21 -5.30 2.57
C VAL A 236 -15.02 -6.22 2.33
N LEU A 237 -14.01 -6.20 3.20
CA LEU A 237 -12.82 -7.02 3.06
C LEU A 237 -12.13 -7.17 4.42
N TYR A 238 -11.75 -8.40 4.77
CA TYR A 238 -10.84 -8.69 5.86
C TYR A 238 -9.58 -9.35 5.31
N CYS A 239 -8.41 -8.90 5.78
CA CYS A 239 -7.12 -9.45 5.37
C CYS A 239 -6.27 -9.82 6.57
N GLU A 240 -5.57 -10.94 6.47
CA GLU A 240 -4.41 -11.29 7.29
C GLU A 240 -3.18 -11.32 6.38
N ASN A 241 -2.29 -10.34 6.56
CA ASN A 241 -1.10 -10.19 5.73
C ASN A 241 0.15 -10.45 6.55
N PHE A 242 0.87 -11.51 6.22
CA PHE A 242 2.11 -11.93 6.87
C PHE A 242 3.29 -11.36 6.10
N HIS A 243 3.93 -10.36 6.66
CA HIS A 243 5.03 -9.63 6.04
C HIS A 243 6.38 -10.18 6.49
N ASN A 244 7.27 -10.43 5.53
CA ASN A 244 8.68 -10.64 5.83
C ASN A 244 9.32 -9.26 6.09
N SER A 245 9.58 -8.95 7.37
CA SER A 245 10.13 -7.65 7.81
C SER A 245 11.55 -7.38 7.33
N GLU A 246 12.30 -8.40 6.89
CA GLU A 246 13.60 -8.21 6.25
C GLU A 246 13.49 -7.72 4.80
N ARG A 247 12.30 -7.80 4.20
CA ARG A 247 12.04 -7.41 2.81
C ARG A 247 11.06 -6.26 2.68
N ILE A 248 10.23 -6.05 3.71
CA ILE A 248 9.25 -4.95 3.77
C ILE A 248 9.40 -4.24 5.09
N GLU A 249 9.69 -2.95 5.04
CA GLU A 249 9.67 -2.05 6.18
C GLU A 249 8.33 -1.33 6.23
N LEU A 250 7.60 -1.44 7.34
CA LEU A 250 6.38 -0.70 7.58
C LEU A 250 6.63 0.35 8.66
N HIS A 251 6.23 1.57 8.40
CA HIS A 251 6.46 2.68 9.31
C HIS A 251 5.18 3.44 9.64
N VAL A 252 5.17 4.10 10.79
CA VAL A 252 4.16 5.06 11.19
C VAL A 252 4.84 6.31 11.69
N VAL A 253 4.41 7.47 11.19
CA VAL A 253 4.90 8.75 11.69
C VAL A 253 4.05 9.13 12.90
N ARG A 254 4.68 9.23 14.08
CA ARG A 254 4.06 9.71 15.32
C ARG A 254 4.37 11.18 15.49
N ARG A 255 3.40 11.93 16.00
CA ARG A 255 3.57 13.37 16.36
C ARG A 255 3.29 13.55 17.84
N PRO A 256 3.89 14.58 18.48
CA PRO A 256 3.55 14.96 19.84
C PRO A 256 2.13 15.51 19.92
#